data_6d0dcc1e3aca67ece3f76bb2fdd72c52
#
_entry.id   6d0dcc1e3aca67ece3f76bb2fdd72c52
#
_cell.length_a   1.000
_cell.length_b   1.000
_cell.length_c   1.000
_cell.angle_alpha   90.00
_cell.angle_beta   90.00
_cell.angle_gamma   90.00
#
_symmetry.space_group_name_H-M   'P 1'
#
loop_
_entity.id
_entity.type
_entity.pdbx_description
1 polymer ?
#
loop_
_entity_poly.entity_id
_entity_poly.type
_entity_poly.pdbx_seq_one_letter_code
_entity_poly.pdbx_strand_id
1 'polypeptide(L)'
;MLFRSQHLTGLAAGASAQALVLSPTGHLEHHLSLSDDGTSVWVHVEPNTAAPLVAFLSSMRFMLRVEVEDVSRDCAVLTMMGPASVSIAAGLDGVLGQVNTGSFGEIDLIVARDALPAAAGELIRRGATPAGMWAFEALRIAARVPRLGLDTDHRTIPHEVGWIETAVHLNKGCYRGQETVARVHNLGHPPRRLVFLHLDGSVDALPAHGDPIELGAPEPAGTVVGFTGSAARHYELGPIALALVKRTVPVDANLLAAGIAAAQEVIVPPDAGAGVQVTLRRRQIV
;
A
#
# COMPACT_ATOMS: atom_id res chain seq x y z
N MET A 1 9.75 20.82 2.82
CA MET A 1 10.10 19.49 2.28
C MET A 1 9.17 19.13 1.13
N LEU A 2 9.68 19.19 -0.11
CA LEU A 2 8.87 19.18 -1.34
C LEU A 2 8.78 17.82 -2.05
N PHE A 3 9.38 16.76 -1.49
CA PHE A 3 9.54 15.50 -2.22
C PHE A 3 8.55 14.38 -1.83
N ARG A 4 7.81 14.53 -0.74
CA ARG A 4 6.88 13.50 -0.23
C ARG A 4 5.44 14.00 -0.20
N SER A 5 4.49 13.06 -0.36
CA SER A 5 3.06 13.34 -0.42
C SER A 5 2.42 13.68 0.94
N GLN A 6 3.00 13.22 2.06
CA GLN A 6 2.45 13.34 3.40
C GLN A 6 3.03 14.55 4.17
N HIS A 7 2.26 15.11 5.10
CA HIS A 7 2.69 16.17 6.02
C HIS A 7 3.30 15.56 7.29
N LEU A 8 4.64 15.54 7.39
CA LEU A 8 5.35 14.91 8.52
C LEU A 8 6.05 15.91 9.45
N THR A 9 5.89 17.23 9.25
CA THR A 9 6.56 18.25 10.08
C THR A 9 5.98 18.36 11.49
N GLY A 10 4.91 17.68 11.79
CA GLY A 10 4.31 17.60 13.12
C GLY A 10 4.18 16.16 13.62
N LEU A 11 4.89 15.21 13.01
CA LEU A 11 4.90 13.83 13.52
C LEU A 11 5.54 13.84 14.91
N ALA A 12 4.79 13.44 15.92
CA ALA A 12 5.28 13.40 17.29
C ALA A 12 6.16 12.16 17.51
N ALA A 13 7.06 12.25 18.49
CA ALA A 13 7.83 11.07 18.90
C ALA A 13 6.89 9.92 19.31
N GLY A 14 7.16 8.71 18.85
CA GLY A 14 6.32 7.53 19.01
C GLY A 14 5.15 7.43 18.02
N ALA A 15 4.93 8.46 17.18
CA ALA A 15 3.91 8.39 16.15
C ALA A 15 4.43 7.76 14.86
N SER A 16 3.50 7.17 14.11
CA SER A 16 3.78 6.57 12.80
C SER A 16 2.91 7.18 11.71
N ALA A 17 3.37 7.09 10.46
CA ALA A 17 2.66 7.56 9.28
C ALA A 17 3.08 6.80 8.04
N GLN A 18 2.26 6.91 7.00
CA GLN A 18 2.64 6.48 5.64
C GLN A 18 2.90 7.69 4.75
N ALA A 19 3.79 7.55 3.80
CA ALA A 19 4.05 8.58 2.80
C ALA A 19 4.46 7.97 1.46
N LEU A 20 4.29 8.73 0.38
CA LEU A 20 4.69 8.32 -0.96
C LEU A 20 5.79 9.24 -1.49
N VAL A 21 6.71 8.66 -2.23
CA VAL A 21 7.54 9.38 -3.19
C VAL A 21 6.93 9.11 -4.56
N LEU A 22 6.59 10.18 -5.27
CA LEU A 22 5.97 10.12 -6.58
C LEU A 22 6.94 10.61 -7.65
N SER A 23 6.78 10.14 -8.88
CA SER A 23 7.42 10.72 -10.05
C SER A 23 6.90 12.15 -10.34
N PRO A 24 7.55 12.95 -11.19
CA PRO A 24 7.00 14.25 -11.61
C PRO A 24 5.60 14.15 -12.22
N THR A 25 5.28 13.02 -12.83
CA THR A 25 3.97 12.71 -13.43
C THR A 25 2.98 12.05 -12.48
N GLY A 26 3.33 11.89 -11.18
CA GLY A 26 2.45 11.39 -10.13
C GLY A 26 2.35 9.87 -10.01
N HIS A 27 3.23 9.12 -10.68
CA HIS A 27 3.31 7.67 -10.51
C HIS A 27 4.06 7.32 -9.23
N LEU A 28 3.74 6.16 -8.65
CA LEU A 28 4.36 5.65 -7.44
C LEU A 28 5.82 5.25 -7.70
N GLU A 29 6.75 5.78 -6.91
CA GLU A 29 8.16 5.37 -6.90
C GLU A 29 8.52 4.65 -5.60
N HIS A 30 8.07 5.18 -4.44
CA HIS A 30 8.25 4.53 -3.15
C HIS A 30 7.01 4.69 -2.28
N HIS A 31 6.70 3.66 -1.50
CA HIS A 31 5.77 3.68 -0.38
C HIS A 31 6.56 3.49 0.91
N LEU A 32 6.38 4.42 1.85
CA LEU A 32 7.16 4.55 3.06
C LEU A 32 6.25 4.33 4.26
N SER A 33 6.63 3.42 5.13
CA SER A 33 6.07 3.30 6.48
C SER A 33 7.07 3.89 7.46
N LEU A 34 6.65 4.89 8.25
CA LEU A 34 7.51 5.78 9.02
C LEU A 34 7.17 5.73 10.49
N SER A 35 8.19 5.80 11.35
CA SER A 35 8.06 6.01 12.79
C SER A 35 9.10 7.03 13.24
N ASP A 36 8.70 7.99 14.08
CA ASP A 36 9.60 8.99 14.67
C ASP A 36 9.89 8.59 16.12
N ASP A 37 11.15 8.47 16.52
CA ASP A 37 11.56 8.18 17.90
C ASP A 37 11.95 9.44 18.71
N GLY A 38 11.80 10.63 18.10
CA GLY A 38 12.18 11.93 18.65
C GLY A 38 13.60 12.35 18.30
N THR A 39 14.43 11.46 17.78
CA THR A 39 15.80 11.71 17.33
C THR A 39 15.97 11.38 15.87
N SER A 40 15.41 10.27 15.45
CA SER A 40 15.50 9.70 14.10
C SER A 40 14.12 9.36 13.56
N VAL A 41 13.98 9.40 12.24
CA VAL A 41 12.81 8.86 11.55
C VAL A 41 13.20 7.51 10.94
N TRP A 42 12.65 6.47 11.51
CA TRP A 42 12.77 5.11 10.99
C TRP A 42 11.82 4.92 9.83
N VAL A 43 12.34 4.34 8.76
CA VAL A 43 11.56 4.12 7.54
C VAL A 43 11.75 2.68 7.09
N HIS A 44 10.67 1.93 6.93
CA HIS A 44 10.75 0.67 6.21
C HIS A 44 9.98 0.74 4.88
N VAL A 45 10.46 0.00 3.91
CA VAL A 45 9.98 -0.03 2.53
C VAL A 45 10.00 -1.47 2.01
N GLU A 46 9.42 -1.69 0.85
CA GLU A 46 9.48 -3.00 0.20
C GLU A 46 10.92 -3.50 0.00
N PRO A 47 11.16 -4.80 0.10
CA PRO A 47 12.48 -5.38 -0.12
C PRO A 47 13.13 -4.90 -1.42
N ASN A 48 14.44 -4.66 -1.39
CA ASN A 48 15.26 -4.18 -2.52
C ASN A 48 14.95 -2.75 -3.00
N THR A 49 14.11 -1.97 -2.31
CA THR A 49 13.81 -0.57 -2.68
C THR A 49 14.54 0.46 -1.81
N ALA A 50 15.28 0.04 -0.78
CA ALA A 50 15.97 0.95 0.13
C ALA A 50 17.08 1.76 -0.57
N ALA A 51 17.95 1.12 -1.35
CA ALA A 51 19.07 1.80 -1.99
C ALA A 51 18.63 2.91 -2.98
N PRO A 52 17.65 2.70 -3.88
CA PRO A 52 17.09 3.79 -4.70
C PRO A 52 16.48 4.92 -3.87
N LEU A 53 15.78 4.61 -2.77
CA LEU A 53 15.21 5.60 -1.87
C LEU A 53 16.30 6.45 -1.21
N VAL A 54 17.36 5.83 -0.67
CA VAL A 54 18.50 6.54 -0.07
C VAL A 54 19.17 7.45 -1.07
N ALA A 55 19.41 6.98 -2.30
CA ALA A 55 19.99 7.81 -3.36
C ALA A 55 19.10 9.03 -3.67
N PHE A 56 17.79 8.83 -3.78
CA PHE A 56 16.82 9.91 -4.00
C PHE A 56 16.82 10.90 -2.84
N LEU A 57 16.66 10.45 -1.60
CA LEU A 57 16.61 11.32 -0.41
C LEU A 57 17.92 12.10 -0.23
N SER A 58 19.07 11.47 -0.46
CA SER A 58 20.38 12.09 -0.40
C SER A 58 20.54 13.20 -1.45
N SER A 59 20.04 12.99 -2.67
CA SER A 59 20.04 14.01 -3.73
C SER A 59 19.15 15.22 -3.40
N MET A 60 18.08 15.00 -2.60
CA MET A 60 17.12 16.04 -2.21
C MET A 60 17.46 16.73 -0.88
N ARG A 61 18.56 16.35 -0.26
CA ARG A 61 18.97 16.88 1.05
C ARG A 61 19.36 18.35 1.01
N PHE A 62 19.95 18.82 -0.10
CA PHE A 62 20.48 20.18 -0.28
C PHE A 62 21.38 20.60 0.92
N MET A 63 21.03 21.70 1.60
CA MET A 63 21.74 22.21 2.77
C MET A 63 21.16 21.75 4.12
N LEU A 64 20.22 20.77 4.10
CA LEU A 64 19.66 20.24 5.35
C LEU A 64 20.71 19.40 6.08
N ARG A 65 20.82 19.60 7.39
CA ARG A 65 21.67 18.78 8.26
C ARG A 65 20.94 17.50 8.65
N VAL A 66 20.77 16.60 7.66
CA VAL A 66 20.12 15.30 7.81
C VAL A 66 21.02 14.27 7.19
N GLU A 67 21.22 13.16 7.87
CA GLU A 67 21.86 11.96 7.31
C GLU A 67 20.80 10.98 6.89
N VAL A 68 21.04 10.27 5.80
CA VAL A 68 20.16 9.23 5.26
C VAL A 68 21.00 7.98 5.09
N GLU A 69 20.64 6.92 5.79
CA GLU A 69 21.41 5.68 5.84
C GLU A 69 20.52 4.47 5.56
N ASP A 70 21.05 3.46 4.87
CA ASP A 70 20.44 2.15 4.71
C ASP A 70 20.95 1.21 5.83
N VAL A 71 20.12 0.98 6.81
CA VAL A 71 20.39 0.10 7.95
C VAL A 71 19.75 -1.29 7.80
N SER A 72 19.38 -1.68 6.59
CA SER A 72 18.69 -2.96 6.32
C SER A 72 19.50 -4.19 6.78
N ARG A 73 20.82 -4.08 6.88
CA ARG A 73 21.69 -5.18 7.36
C ARG A 73 21.65 -5.32 8.88
N ASP A 74 21.46 -4.22 9.59
CA ASP A 74 21.57 -4.15 11.04
C ASP A 74 20.20 -4.23 11.73
N CYS A 75 19.10 -4.03 10.99
CA CYS A 75 17.74 -4.05 11.49
C CYS A 75 16.90 -5.16 10.85
N ALA A 76 15.82 -5.50 11.53
CA ALA A 76 14.77 -6.38 11.04
C ALA A 76 13.40 -5.81 11.40
N VAL A 77 12.39 -6.18 10.62
CA VAL A 77 10.98 -5.85 10.88
C VAL A 77 10.25 -7.11 11.32
N LEU A 78 9.59 -7.05 12.47
CA LEU A 78 8.65 -8.05 12.96
C LEU A 78 7.24 -7.50 12.74
N THR A 79 6.46 -8.16 11.90
CA THR A 79 5.06 -7.81 11.70
C THR A 79 4.17 -8.67 12.57
N MET A 80 3.27 -8.05 13.32
CA MET A 80 2.22 -8.70 14.07
C MET A 80 0.86 -8.33 13.48
N MET A 81 -0.05 -9.30 13.43
CA MET A 81 -1.43 -9.09 12.94
C MET A 81 -2.43 -9.69 13.93
N GLY A 82 -3.53 -8.99 14.13
CA GLY A 82 -4.62 -9.46 14.97
C GLY A 82 -5.02 -8.44 16.04
N PRO A 83 -6.17 -8.63 16.69
CA PRO A 83 -6.76 -7.63 17.60
C PRO A 83 -5.91 -7.37 18.86
N ALA A 84 -5.07 -8.33 19.27
CA ALA A 84 -4.21 -8.21 20.44
C ALA A 84 -2.80 -7.70 20.13
N SER A 85 -2.44 -7.46 18.86
CA SER A 85 -1.07 -7.12 18.45
C SER A 85 -0.50 -5.90 19.18
N VAL A 86 -1.27 -4.83 19.25
CA VAL A 86 -0.86 -3.58 19.92
C VAL A 86 -0.59 -3.82 21.40
N SER A 87 -1.45 -4.57 22.09
CA SER A 87 -1.30 -4.86 23.53
C SER A 87 -0.14 -5.80 23.82
N ILE A 88 0.10 -6.78 22.96
CA ILE A 88 1.23 -7.73 23.07
C ILE A 88 2.55 -7.02 22.83
N ALA A 89 2.61 -6.11 21.84
CA ALA A 89 3.80 -5.34 21.50
C ALA A 89 4.12 -4.23 22.51
N ALA A 90 3.14 -3.78 23.28
CA ALA A 90 3.29 -2.64 24.19
C ALA A 90 4.45 -2.85 25.18
N GLY A 91 5.36 -1.86 25.25
CA GLY A 91 6.49 -1.91 26.15
C GLY A 91 7.48 -3.06 25.86
N LEU A 92 7.58 -3.52 24.63
CA LEU A 92 8.65 -4.43 24.22
C LEU A 92 9.98 -3.67 24.20
N ASP A 93 10.97 -4.17 24.93
CA ASP A 93 12.30 -3.58 24.98
C ASP A 93 13.03 -3.73 23.65
N GLY A 94 13.88 -2.76 23.30
CA GLY A 94 14.73 -2.81 22.11
C GLY A 94 14.00 -2.51 20.78
N VAL A 95 12.77 -2.00 20.82
CA VAL A 95 12.06 -1.51 19.63
C VAL A 95 12.62 -0.15 19.26
N LEU A 96 13.20 -0.05 18.05
CA LEU A 96 13.77 1.17 17.47
C LEU A 96 12.69 2.04 16.83
N GLY A 97 11.67 1.43 16.24
CA GLY A 97 10.55 2.10 15.65
C GLY A 97 9.33 1.21 15.57
N GLN A 98 8.14 1.80 15.61
CA GLN A 98 6.88 1.08 15.56
C GLN A 98 5.94 1.75 14.57
N VAL A 99 5.41 1.00 13.63
CA VAL A 99 4.44 1.50 12.65
C VAL A 99 3.11 0.79 12.86
N ASN A 100 2.06 1.57 13.12
CA ASN A 100 0.69 1.08 13.17
C ASN A 100 0.03 1.37 11.81
N THR A 101 -0.27 0.35 11.04
CA THR A 101 -0.91 0.51 9.73
C THR A 101 -2.43 0.65 9.83
N GLY A 102 -3.00 0.32 10.99
CA GLY A 102 -4.43 0.43 11.28
C GLY A 102 -5.30 -0.70 10.72
N SER A 103 -4.78 -1.51 9.82
CA SER A 103 -5.51 -2.60 9.18
C SER A 103 -5.38 -3.88 10.01
N PHE A 104 -6.47 -4.49 10.44
CA PHE A 104 -6.51 -5.75 11.19
C PHE A 104 -5.61 -5.79 12.44
N GLY A 105 -5.34 -4.63 13.07
CA GLY A 105 -4.40 -4.53 14.17
C GLY A 105 -2.95 -4.84 13.76
N GLU A 106 -2.61 -4.61 12.51
CA GLU A 106 -1.24 -4.77 12.01
C GLU A 106 -0.31 -3.75 12.66
N ILE A 107 0.81 -4.24 13.14
CA ILE A 107 1.87 -3.44 13.74
C ILE A 107 3.22 -3.98 13.30
N ASP A 108 4.07 -3.10 12.80
CA ASP A 108 5.45 -3.40 12.44
C ASP A 108 6.38 -2.87 13.52
N LEU A 109 7.26 -3.73 14.00
CA LEU A 109 8.27 -3.43 15.00
C LEU A 109 9.65 -3.50 14.34
N ILE A 110 10.36 -2.38 14.31
CA ILE A 110 11.73 -2.34 13.85
C ILE A 110 12.63 -2.63 15.05
N VAL A 111 13.46 -3.67 14.94
CA VAL A 111 14.38 -4.11 16.00
C VAL A 111 15.78 -4.28 15.43
N ALA A 112 16.80 -4.19 16.28
CA ALA A 112 18.15 -4.58 15.89
C ALA A 112 18.15 -6.07 15.51
N ARG A 113 18.90 -6.43 14.46
CA ARG A 113 18.90 -7.79 13.91
C ARG A 113 19.41 -8.83 14.89
N ASP A 114 20.39 -8.50 15.71
CA ASP A 114 20.91 -9.35 16.76
C ASP A 114 19.93 -9.54 17.93
N ALA A 115 19.06 -8.55 18.18
CA ALA A 115 18.00 -8.63 19.17
C ALA A 115 16.75 -9.41 18.69
N LEU A 116 16.63 -9.70 17.40
CA LEU A 116 15.46 -10.33 16.79
C LEU A 116 15.01 -11.64 17.50
N PRO A 117 15.92 -12.60 17.85
CA PRO A 117 15.50 -13.83 18.54
C PRO A 117 14.92 -13.56 19.93
N ALA A 118 15.49 -12.61 20.67
CA ALA A 118 14.99 -12.24 22.00
C ALA A 118 13.64 -11.54 21.92
N ALA A 119 13.47 -10.59 21.01
CA ALA A 119 12.22 -9.89 20.77
C ALA A 119 11.10 -10.87 20.36
N ALA A 120 11.35 -11.75 19.40
CA ALA A 120 10.40 -12.78 18.99
C ALA A 120 10.02 -13.72 20.14
N GLY A 121 11.00 -14.18 20.94
CA GLY A 121 10.78 -15.02 22.11
C GLY A 121 9.90 -14.33 23.17
N GLU A 122 10.10 -13.02 23.39
CA GLU A 122 9.28 -12.23 24.30
C GLU A 122 7.84 -12.11 23.80
N LEU A 123 7.65 -11.79 22.51
CA LEU A 123 6.31 -11.70 21.90
C LEU A 123 5.55 -13.03 22.03
N ILE A 124 6.22 -14.16 21.82
CA ILE A 124 5.62 -15.49 22.00
C ILE A 124 5.22 -15.71 23.46
N ARG A 125 6.05 -15.33 24.42
CA ARG A 125 5.71 -15.45 25.87
C ARG A 125 4.51 -14.57 26.26
N ARG A 126 4.30 -13.47 25.57
CA ARG A 126 3.15 -12.57 25.74
C ARG A 126 1.90 -13.02 25.00
N GLY A 127 1.96 -14.15 24.28
CA GLY A 127 0.82 -14.79 23.62
C GLY A 127 0.75 -14.61 22.10
N ALA A 128 1.80 -14.09 21.45
CA ALA A 128 1.89 -14.11 19.99
C ALA A 128 2.14 -15.55 19.49
N THR A 129 1.51 -15.89 18.38
CA THR A 129 1.73 -17.16 17.69
C THR A 129 2.57 -16.93 16.44
N PRO A 130 3.74 -17.58 16.29
CA PRO A 130 4.52 -17.49 15.07
C PRO A 130 3.73 -17.99 13.87
N ALA A 131 3.82 -17.25 12.75
CA ALA A 131 3.15 -17.59 11.50
C ALA A 131 4.13 -17.46 10.31
N GLY A 132 3.90 -18.23 9.26
CA GLY A 132 4.68 -18.12 8.03
C GLY A 132 4.22 -16.97 7.15
N MET A 133 5.07 -16.58 6.19
CA MET A 133 4.78 -15.49 5.23
C MET A 133 3.50 -15.74 4.43
N TRP A 134 3.13 -16.97 4.15
CA TRP A 134 1.88 -17.28 3.43
C TRP A 134 0.65 -16.89 4.25
N ALA A 135 0.69 -17.08 5.56
CA ALA A 135 -0.39 -16.62 6.43
C ALA A 135 -0.46 -15.10 6.49
N PHE A 136 0.70 -14.42 6.56
CA PHE A 136 0.78 -12.96 6.48
C PHE A 136 0.17 -12.44 5.16
N GLU A 137 0.59 -12.99 4.01
CA GLU A 137 0.07 -12.57 2.71
C GLU A 137 -1.45 -12.82 2.59
N ALA A 138 -1.94 -13.95 3.08
CA ALA A 138 -3.38 -14.24 3.08
C ALA A 138 -4.17 -13.22 3.91
N LEU A 139 -3.71 -12.89 5.11
CA LEU A 139 -4.35 -11.91 5.99
C LEU A 139 -4.27 -10.49 5.39
N ARG A 140 -3.12 -10.10 4.83
CA ARG A 140 -2.94 -8.80 4.19
C ARG A 140 -3.87 -8.61 2.98
N ILE A 141 -3.96 -9.64 2.11
CA ILE A 141 -4.85 -9.61 0.95
C ILE A 141 -6.31 -9.54 1.41
N ALA A 142 -6.70 -10.34 2.41
CA ALA A 142 -8.04 -10.27 3.00
C ALA A 142 -8.34 -8.90 3.62
N ALA A 143 -7.33 -8.25 4.20
CA ALA A 143 -7.40 -6.87 4.70
C ALA A 143 -7.41 -5.81 3.57
N ARG A 144 -7.27 -6.20 2.31
CA ARG A 144 -7.24 -5.31 1.13
C ARG A 144 -6.09 -4.29 1.14
N VAL A 145 -4.96 -4.67 1.74
CA VAL A 145 -3.77 -3.82 1.85
C VAL A 145 -2.82 -4.11 0.69
N PRO A 146 -2.68 -3.21 -0.30
CA PRO A 146 -1.77 -3.41 -1.42
C PRO A 146 -0.31 -3.16 -1.04
N ARG A 147 0.61 -3.80 -1.77
CA ARG A 147 2.05 -3.62 -1.68
C ARG A 147 2.63 -3.04 -2.97
N LEU A 148 3.57 -2.12 -2.82
CA LEU A 148 4.27 -1.52 -3.96
C LEU A 148 5.06 -2.59 -4.74
N GLY A 149 4.87 -2.63 -6.07
CA GLY A 149 5.57 -3.57 -6.94
C GLY A 149 4.91 -4.96 -7.04
N LEU A 150 4.07 -5.35 -6.06
CA LEU A 150 3.26 -6.56 -6.15
C LEU A 150 1.85 -6.26 -6.65
N ASP A 151 1.19 -5.26 -6.08
CA ASP A 151 -0.18 -4.87 -6.43
C ASP A 151 -0.20 -3.58 -7.28
N THR A 152 0.97 -3.09 -7.67
CA THR A 152 1.17 -1.88 -8.46
C THR A 152 2.20 -2.11 -9.57
N ASP A 153 2.17 -1.25 -10.58
CA ASP A 153 3.18 -1.17 -11.62
C ASP A 153 3.80 0.25 -11.71
N HIS A 154 4.75 0.44 -12.62
CA HIS A 154 5.44 1.71 -12.84
C HIS A 154 4.52 2.86 -13.31
N ARG A 155 3.26 2.59 -13.64
CA ARG A 155 2.27 3.57 -14.10
C ARG A 155 1.21 3.85 -13.05
N THR A 156 1.24 3.14 -11.92
CA THR A 156 0.22 3.26 -10.88
C THR A 156 0.29 4.62 -10.19
N ILE A 157 -0.88 5.23 -9.98
CA ILE A 157 -1.04 6.47 -9.21
C ILE A 157 -1.74 6.17 -7.87
N PRO A 158 -1.57 7.01 -6.83
CA PRO A 158 -2.10 6.75 -5.48
C PRO A 158 -3.60 6.44 -5.42
N HIS A 159 -4.40 7.07 -6.27
CA HIS A 159 -5.85 6.87 -6.33
C HIS A 159 -6.25 5.46 -6.74
N GLU A 160 -5.47 4.81 -7.60
CA GLU A 160 -5.80 3.48 -8.12
C GLU A 160 -5.79 2.39 -7.05
N VAL A 161 -5.03 2.61 -5.96
CA VAL A 161 -4.81 1.65 -4.87
C VAL A 161 -5.27 2.14 -3.50
N GLY A 162 -6.00 3.25 -3.44
CA GLY A 162 -6.57 3.76 -2.19
C GLY A 162 -5.58 4.49 -1.27
N TRP A 163 -4.33 4.74 -1.68
CA TRP A 163 -3.32 5.40 -0.84
C TRP A 163 -3.48 6.92 -0.71
N ILE A 164 -4.52 7.49 -1.31
CA ILE A 164 -4.83 8.92 -1.15
C ILE A 164 -5.17 9.26 0.30
N GLU A 165 -5.93 8.42 0.98
CA GLU A 165 -6.40 8.70 2.32
C GLU A 165 -5.33 8.44 3.39
N THR A 166 -4.46 7.46 3.16
CA THR A 166 -3.48 7.01 4.15
C THR A 166 -2.10 7.65 4.01
N ALA A 167 -1.68 7.92 2.78
CA ALA A 167 -0.30 8.32 2.49
C ALA A 167 -0.14 9.66 1.76
N VAL A 168 -1.24 10.42 1.55
CA VAL A 168 -1.23 11.72 0.88
C VAL A 168 -1.96 12.77 1.72
N HIS A 169 -1.30 13.92 1.94
CA HIS A 169 -1.95 15.07 2.56
C HIS A 169 -2.32 16.09 1.47
N LEU A 170 -3.60 16.17 1.13
CA LEU A 170 -4.09 16.97 0.00
C LEU A 170 -3.91 18.48 0.19
N ASN A 171 -3.91 18.97 1.44
CA ASN A 171 -3.85 20.41 1.77
C ASN A 171 -2.44 20.88 2.19
N LYS A 172 -1.38 20.10 1.94
CA LYS A 172 -0.01 20.55 2.20
C LYS A 172 0.55 21.36 1.03
N GLY A 173 1.67 22.06 1.28
CA GLY A 173 2.44 22.75 0.23
C GLY A 173 2.95 21.79 -0.86
N CYS A 174 3.56 22.34 -1.91
CA CYS A 174 3.97 21.62 -3.10
C CYS A 174 4.80 20.36 -2.80
N TYR A 175 4.58 19.31 -3.58
CA TYR A 175 5.39 18.10 -3.62
C TYR A 175 5.43 17.53 -5.04
N ARG A 176 6.43 16.70 -5.32
CA ARG A 176 6.63 16.09 -6.64
C ARG A 176 5.42 15.23 -7.01
N GLY A 177 4.87 15.43 -8.23
CA GLY A 177 3.68 14.72 -8.70
C GLY A 177 2.33 15.26 -8.23
N GLN A 178 2.30 16.34 -7.41
CA GLN A 178 1.07 16.91 -6.86
C GLN A 178 0.06 17.32 -7.93
N GLU A 179 0.49 17.81 -9.08
CA GLU A 179 -0.43 18.25 -10.14
C GLU A 179 -1.34 17.11 -10.61
N THR A 180 -0.76 15.93 -10.86
CA THR A 180 -1.55 14.74 -11.24
C THR A 180 -2.49 14.31 -10.13
N VAL A 181 -2.00 14.27 -8.87
CA VAL A 181 -2.82 13.93 -7.71
C VAL A 181 -4.00 14.89 -7.59
N ALA A 182 -3.74 16.20 -7.64
CA ALA A 182 -4.79 17.21 -7.51
C ALA A 182 -5.79 17.17 -8.69
N ARG A 183 -5.29 16.94 -9.92
CA ARG A 183 -6.14 16.82 -11.11
C ARG A 183 -7.09 15.64 -10.99
N VAL A 184 -6.60 14.46 -10.63
CA VAL A 184 -7.42 13.27 -10.49
C VAL A 184 -8.40 13.43 -9.33
N HIS A 185 -7.92 13.95 -8.19
CA HIS A 185 -8.74 14.14 -6.99
C HIS A 185 -9.91 15.13 -7.21
N ASN A 186 -9.64 16.25 -7.90
CA ASN A 186 -10.61 17.34 -8.01
C ASN A 186 -11.46 17.28 -9.29
N LEU A 187 -10.92 16.79 -10.40
CA LEU A 187 -11.51 16.96 -11.74
C LEU A 187 -11.62 15.66 -12.55
N GLY A 188 -11.04 14.57 -12.07
CA GLY A 188 -10.91 13.36 -12.86
C GLY A 188 -11.15 12.07 -12.07
N HIS A 189 -10.88 10.98 -12.75
CA HIS A 189 -10.93 9.64 -12.17
C HIS A 189 -9.64 8.90 -12.48
N PRO A 190 -9.18 7.99 -11.62
CA PRO A 190 -8.05 7.13 -11.93
C PRO A 190 -8.41 6.21 -13.12
N PRO A 191 -7.46 5.91 -14.00
CA PRO A 191 -7.72 5.07 -15.17
C PRO A 191 -8.00 3.61 -14.81
N ARG A 192 -7.49 3.16 -13.66
CA ARG A 192 -7.65 1.80 -13.12
C ARG A 192 -8.11 1.88 -11.67
N ARG A 193 -8.51 0.74 -11.12
CA ARG A 193 -8.91 0.60 -9.73
C ARG A 193 -8.48 -0.74 -9.16
N LEU A 194 -8.07 -0.76 -7.91
CA LEU A 194 -7.82 -1.97 -7.14
C LEU A 194 -9.14 -2.65 -6.80
N VAL A 195 -9.18 -3.96 -7.01
CA VAL A 195 -10.29 -4.83 -6.64
C VAL A 195 -9.78 -6.02 -5.83
N PHE A 196 -10.64 -6.54 -4.97
CA PHE A 196 -10.45 -7.83 -4.32
C PHE A 196 -11.15 -8.90 -5.15
N LEU A 197 -10.53 -10.06 -5.29
CA LEU A 197 -11.06 -11.18 -6.06
C LEU A 197 -11.26 -12.40 -5.15
N HIS A 198 -12.45 -12.98 -5.23
CA HIS A 198 -12.74 -14.34 -4.80
C HIS A 198 -12.52 -15.25 -6.00
N LEU A 199 -11.56 -16.14 -5.90
CA LEU A 199 -11.22 -17.09 -6.98
C LEU A 199 -11.99 -18.39 -6.82
N ASP A 200 -12.23 -19.08 -7.94
CA ASP A 200 -12.86 -20.41 -7.93
C ASP A 200 -11.98 -21.42 -7.19
N GLY A 201 -12.46 -21.86 -6.03
CA GLY A 201 -11.78 -22.83 -5.17
C GLY A 201 -11.77 -24.27 -5.68
N SER A 202 -12.49 -24.57 -6.77
CA SER A 202 -12.47 -25.91 -7.39
C SER A 202 -11.17 -26.14 -8.18
N VAL A 203 -10.46 -25.07 -8.52
CA VAL A 203 -9.17 -25.12 -9.23
C VAL A 203 -8.04 -25.08 -8.21
N ASP A 204 -7.18 -26.11 -8.18
CA ASP A 204 -6.02 -26.16 -7.27
C ASP A 204 -4.83 -25.35 -7.82
N ALA A 205 -5.08 -24.08 -8.17
CA ALA A 205 -4.07 -23.14 -8.62
C ALA A 205 -4.37 -21.74 -8.12
N LEU A 206 -3.34 -20.90 -8.08
CA LEU A 206 -3.44 -19.46 -7.86
C LEU A 206 -2.84 -18.76 -9.08
N PRO A 207 -3.39 -17.61 -9.50
CA PRO A 207 -2.75 -16.80 -10.52
C PRO A 207 -1.43 -16.24 -9.98
N ALA A 208 -0.45 -16.13 -10.86
CA ALA A 208 0.82 -15.49 -10.53
C ALA A 208 0.72 -13.96 -10.60
N HIS A 209 1.65 -13.28 -9.95
CA HIS A 209 1.80 -11.84 -10.11
C HIS A 209 2.02 -11.47 -11.58
N GLY A 210 1.26 -10.49 -12.08
CA GLY A 210 1.32 -10.03 -13.47
C GLY A 210 0.44 -10.80 -14.44
N ASP A 211 -0.15 -11.91 -14.04
CA ASP A 211 -1.08 -12.67 -14.91
C ASP A 211 -2.27 -11.80 -15.33
N PRO A 212 -2.78 -11.97 -16.56
CA PRO A 212 -3.87 -11.15 -17.06
C PRO A 212 -5.17 -11.38 -16.31
N ILE A 213 -5.90 -10.28 -16.09
CA ILE A 213 -7.31 -10.30 -15.75
C ILE A 213 -8.10 -10.07 -17.04
N GLU A 214 -8.99 -10.97 -17.35
CA GLU A 214 -9.81 -10.94 -18.57
C GLU A 214 -11.30 -10.85 -18.21
N LEU A 215 -12.10 -10.32 -19.13
CA LEU A 215 -13.56 -10.39 -19.01
C LEU A 215 -14.04 -11.83 -19.29
N GLY A 216 -14.93 -12.32 -18.42
CA GLY A 216 -15.65 -13.57 -18.61
C GLY A 216 -16.90 -13.41 -19.51
N ALA A 217 -17.56 -14.53 -19.83
CA ALA A 217 -18.84 -14.47 -20.54
C ALA A 217 -19.92 -13.71 -19.74
N PRO A 218 -20.88 -13.00 -20.37
CA PRO A 218 -21.15 -12.93 -21.83
C PRO A 218 -20.36 -11.85 -22.58
N GLU A 219 -19.53 -11.05 -21.92
CA GLU A 219 -18.67 -10.04 -22.55
C GLU A 219 -17.72 -10.70 -23.58
N PRO A 220 -17.07 -9.94 -24.48
CA PRO A 220 -16.08 -10.52 -25.37
C PRO A 220 -14.99 -11.23 -24.57
N ALA A 221 -15.11 -12.53 -24.41
CA ALA A 221 -14.20 -13.35 -23.63
C ALA A 221 -12.75 -13.18 -24.12
N GLY A 222 -11.80 -13.15 -23.17
CA GLY A 222 -10.38 -12.96 -23.48
C GLY A 222 -9.93 -11.50 -23.64
N THR A 223 -10.82 -10.52 -23.41
CA THR A 223 -10.40 -9.11 -23.38
C THR A 223 -9.63 -8.82 -22.07
N VAL A 224 -8.33 -8.55 -22.20
CA VAL A 224 -7.50 -8.18 -21.04
C VAL A 224 -7.89 -6.81 -20.52
N VAL A 225 -8.27 -6.79 -19.26
CA VAL A 225 -8.75 -5.58 -18.56
C VAL A 225 -7.90 -5.17 -17.37
N GLY A 226 -6.93 -5.98 -16.98
CA GLY A 226 -6.06 -5.71 -15.84
C GLY A 226 -4.99 -6.77 -15.64
N PHE A 227 -4.40 -6.77 -14.47
CA PHE A 227 -3.43 -7.78 -14.05
C PHE A 227 -3.65 -8.20 -12.60
N THR A 228 -3.25 -9.41 -12.29
CA THR A 228 -3.23 -9.95 -10.94
C THR A 228 -2.05 -9.36 -10.16
N GLY A 229 -2.31 -8.79 -9.01
CA GLY A 229 -1.30 -8.40 -8.04
C GLY A 229 -0.85 -9.60 -7.21
N SER A 230 -1.27 -9.63 -5.95
CA SER A 230 -0.99 -10.70 -5.00
C SER A 230 -2.14 -11.70 -4.96
N ALA A 231 -1.82 -13.00 -4.80
CA ALA A 231 -2.81 -14.05 -4.58
C ALA A 231 -2.38 -14.96 -3.43
N ALA A 232 -3.34 -15.47 -2.66
CA ALA A 232 -3.10 -16.39 -1.53
C ALA A 232 -4.30 -17.29 -1.26
N ARG A 233 -4.10 -18.32 -0.44
CA ARG A 233 -5.17 -19.14 0.14
C ARG A 233 -5.46 -18.65 1.57
N HIS A 234 -6.63 -18.09 1.77
CA HIS A 234 -7.09 -17.68 3.10
C HIS A 234 -7.87 -18.81 3.75
N TYR A 235 -7.72 -18.95 5.07
CA TYR A 235 -8.29 -20.10 5.82
C TYR A 235 -9.83 -20.13 5.84
N GLU A 236 -10.50 -18.97 5.70
CA GLU A 236 -11.97 -18.86 5.62
C GLU A 236 -12.46 -18.54 4.20
N LEU A 237 -11.78 -17.61 3.52
CA LEU A 237 -12.23 -17.08 2.22
C LEU A 237 -11.80 -17.97 1.04
N GLY A 238 -10.98 -19.00 1.29
CA GLY A 238 -10.42 -19.81 0.21
C GLY A 238 -9.38 -19.04 -0.61
N PRO A 239 -9.26 -19.30 -1.92
CA PRO A 239 -8.33 -18.60 -2.78
C PRO A 239 -8.82 -17.17 -3.08
N ILE A 240 -7.96 -16.20 -2.80
CA ILE A 240 -8.23 -14.77 -2.93
C ILE A 240 -7.08 -14.06 -3.65
N ALA A 241 -7.37 -12.90 -4.25
CA ALA A 241 -6.33 -12.06 -4.86
C ALA A 241 -6.67 -10.57 -4.77
N LEU A 242 -5.64 -9.74 -4.95
CA LEU A 242 -5.78 -8.34 -5.33
C LEU A 242 -5.47 -8.20 -6.81
N ALA A 243 -6.21 -7.37 -7.52
CA ALA A 243 -5.98 -7.10 -8.93
C ALA A 243 -6.20 -5.62 -9.27
N LEU A 244 -5.45 -5.12 -10.23
CA LEU A 244 -5.61 -3.78 -10.76
C LEU A 244 -6.32 -3.87 -12.12
N VAL A 245 -7.58 -3.40 -12.18
CA VAL A 245 -8.40 -3.48 -13.39
C VAL A 245 -8.72 -2.09 -13.95
N LYS A 246 -9.02 -2.00 -15.24
CA LYS A 246 -9.50 -0.75 -15.87
C LYS A 246 -10.73 -0.24 -15.12
N ARG A 247 -10.83 1.07 -14.89
CA ARG A 247 -11.96 1.70 -14.21
C ARG A 247 -13.31 1.39 -14.88
N THR A 248 -13.31 1.26 -16.21
CA THR A 248 -14.51 1.02 -17.02
C THR A 248 -15.08 -0.39 -16.91
N VAL A 249 -14.39 -1.32 -16.26
CA VAL A 249 -14.91 -2.66 -15.99
C VAL A 249 -16.10 -2.54 -15.05
N PRO A 250 -17.30 -3.07 -15.43
CA PRO A 250 -18.46 -3.08 -14.55
C PRO A 250 -18.15 -3.78 -13.22
N VAL A 251 -18.74 -3.29 -12.12
CA VAL A 251 -18.47 -3.85 -10.79
C VAL A 251 -19.05 -5.25 -10.57
N ASP A 252 -19.98 -5.64 -11.40
CA ASP A 252 -20.64 -6.94 -11.44
C ASP A 252 -20.14 -7.86 -12.57
N ALA A 253 -19.13 -7.41 -13.34
CA ALA A 253 -18.57 -8.21 -14.42
C ALA A 253 -17.92 -9.49 -13.87
N ASN A 254 -18.17 -10.60 -14.55
CA ASN A 254 -17.42 -11.84 -14.35
C ASN A 254 -16.00 -11.67 -14.88
N LEU A 255 -15.02 -12.06 -14.09
CA LEU A 255 -13.60 -11.97 -14.44
C LEU A 255 -12.96 -13.35 -14.50
N LEU A 256 -11.87 -13.42 -15.23
CA LEU A 256 -10.97 -14.57 -15.26
C LEU A 256 -9.58 -14.07 -14.87
N ALA A 257 -8.98 -14.67 -13.84
CA ALA A 257 -7.60 -14.43 -13.43
C ALA A 257 -6.75 -15.63 -13.89
N ALA A 258 -5.93 -15.45 -14.92
CA ALA A 258 -5.19 -16.56 -15.56
C ALA A 258 -6.11 -17.75 -15.94
N GLY A 259 -7.31 -17.46 -16.41
CA GLY A 259 -8.33 -18.48 -16.74
C GLY A 259 -9.14 -19.01 -15.55
N ILE A 260 -8.82 -18.65 -14.32
CA ILE A 260 -9.57 -19.02 -13.11
C ILE A 260 -10.74 -18.04 -12.93
N ALA A 261 -11.95 -18.54 -12.79
CA ALA A 261 -13.12 -17.71 -12.55
C ALA A 261 -12.98 -16.90 -11.27
N ALA A 262 -13.35 -15.63 -11.34
CA ALA A 262 -13.17 -14.69 -10.24
C ALA A 262 -14.37 -13.76 -10.10
N ALA A 263 -14.90 -13.64 -8.89
CA ALA A 263 -15.86 -12.62 -8.51
C ALA A 263 -15.14 -11.44 -7.85
N GLN A 264 -15.47 -10.21 -8.27
CA GLN A 264 -14.80 -9.02 -7.73
C GLN A 264 -15.60 -8.35 -6.62
N GLU A 265 -14.88 -7.82 -5.63
CA GLU A 265 -15.38 -6.81 -4.70
C GLU A 265 -14.64 -5.48 -4.92
N VAL A 266 -15.35 -4.37 -4.77
CA VAL A 266 -14.80 -3.03 -4.94
C VAL A 266 -13.93 -2.67 -3.73
N ILE A 267 -12.65 -2.36 -3.97
CA ILE A 267 -11.79 -1.68 -3.00
C ILE A 267 -11.77 -0.19 -3.32
N VAL A 268 -11.39 0.16 -4.55
CA VAL A 268 -11.43 1.55 -5.03
C VAL A 268 -12.66 1.72 -5.92
N PRO A 269 -13.58 2.62 -5.57
CA PRO A 269 -14.80 2.84 -6.35
C PRO A 269 -14.51 3.36 -7.77
N PRO A 270 -15.34 3.03 -8.78
CA PRO A 270 -15.18 3.55 -10.14
C PRO A 270 -15.29 5.07 -10.25
N ASP A 271 -15.98 5.71 -9.32
CA ASP A 271 -16.16 7.15 -9.21
C ASP A 271 -15.14 7.84 -8.29
N ALA A 272 -14.14 7.09 -7.78
CA ALA A 272 -13.05 7.67 -7.00
C ALA A 272 -12.41 8.85 -7.74
N GLY A 273 -12.14 9.95 -7.03
CA GLY A 273 -11.50 11.15 -7.56
C GLY A 273 -12.49 12.30 -7.73
N ALA A 274 -13.44 12.33 -8.53
CA ALA A 274 -14.28 13.49 -8.92
C ALA A 274 -15.04 14.20 -7.77
N GLY A 275 -14.30 14.75 -6.81
CA GLY A 275 -14.85 15.38 -5.60
C GLY A 275 -15.48 16.78 -5.78
N VAL A 276 -15.32 17.44 -6.93
CA VAL A 276 -15.85 18.80 -7.12
C VAL A 276 -16.60 18.91 -8.45
N GLN A 277 -17.91 18.98 -8.38
CA GLN A 277 -18.72 19.45 -9.51
C GLN A 277 -18.54 20.96 -9.67
N VAL A 278 -17.67 21.37 -10.59
CA VAL A 278 -17.55 22.76 -10.99
C VAL A 278 -18.74 23.11 -11.90
N THR A 279 -19.77 23.71 -11.34
CA THR A 279 -20.87 24.29 -12.13
C THR A 279 -20.36 25.57 -12.78
N LEU A 280 -19.91 25.49 -14.02
CA LEU A 280 -19.60 26.68 -14.83
C LEU A 280 -20.89 27.43 -15.12
N ARG A 281 -21.18 28.49 -14.36
CA ARG A 281 -22.19 29.48 -14.74
C ARG A 281 -21.73 30.20 -15.99
N ARG A 282 -22.30 29.87 -17.15
CA ARG A 282 -22.18 30.72 -18.33
C ARG A 282 -22.72 32.11 -17.97
N ARG A 283 -21.84 33.10 -17.85
CA ARG A 283 -22.27 34.50 -17.93
C ARG A 283 -22.81 34.72 -19.35
N GLN A 284 -24.10 34.93 -19.47
CA GLN A 284 -24.68 35.58 -20.65
C GLN A 284 -24.14 37.01 -20.65
N ILE A 285 -23.32 37.34 -21.65
CA ILE A 285 -22.99 38.71 -21.99
C ILE A 285 -24.23 39.22 -22.76
N VAL A 286 -24.91 40.20 -22.18
CA VAL A 286 -25.92 41.00 -22.83
C VAL A 286 -25.26 42.14 -23.54
#